data_6f45e8e3eb7b5afbfaca2a7c45d482de
#
_entry.id   6f45e8e3eb7b5afbfaca2a7c45d482de
#
_cell.length_a   1.000
_cell.length_b   1.000
_cell.length_c   1.000
_cell.angle_alpha   90.00
_cell.angle_beta   90.00
_cell.angle_gamma   90.00
#
_symmetry.space_group_name_H-M   'P 1'
#
loop_
_entity.id
_entity.type
_entity.pdbx_description
1 polymer ?
#
loop_
_entity_poly.entity_id
_entity_poly.type
_entity_poly.pdbx_seq_one_letter_code
_entity_poly.pdbx_strand_id
1 'polypeptide(L)'
;MTDVVIVSAARTAVGKFGGSLAKIAAPELGATVIRAVLERAGVKPEQVSEVIMGQVLTAGSGQNPARQSLIKAGLPNAVPGMTINKVCGSGLKAVMLAANAIVAGDAEIVIAGGQENMSASPHVLPGSRDGFRMGDAKLVDTMIVDGLWDVYNQYHMGITAENVAKEYGITREEQDAFAALSQNKAEAAQKAGRFNDEIVPVSIPQRKGEPLQFATDEFVRHGVTAESLSGLKPAFSKDGSVTAANASGLNDGAAAVLVMSAQKAAALGLTPLARIKAYANAGVDPSVMGMGPVPASRRCLERAGWTPGDLDLMEINEAFAAQALAVHKQMGWDTSKVNVNGGAIAIGHPIGASGCRILVTLLHEMAKRDAKRGLASLCIGGGMGVALAVE
;
A
#
# COMPACT_ATOMS: atom_id res chain seq x y z
N MET A 1 -21.79 -19.82 1.21
CA MET A 1 -20.59 -19.16 1.75
C MET A 1 -20.99 -17.78 2.23
N THR A 2 -20.42 -17.30 3.33
CA THR A 2 -20.69 -15.97 3.86
C THR A 2 -20.11 -14.93 2.90
N ASP A 3 -20.95 -14.05 2.35
CA ASP A 3 -20.51 -12.94 1.52
C ASP A 3 -19.88 -11.87 2.43
N VAL A 4 -18.67 -11.46 2.12
CA VAL A 4 -17.91 -10.44 2.87
C VAL A 4 -17.90 -9.15 2.07
N VAL A 5 -18.23 -8.05 2.73
CA VAL A 5 -18.35 -6.73 2.12
C VAL A 5 -17.47 -5.69 2.81
N ILE A 6 -17.07 -4.68 2.06
CA ILE A 6 -16.40 -3.48 2.55
C ILE A 6 -17.44 -2.37 2.58
N VAL A 7 -17.65 -1.76 3.74
CA VAL A 7 -18.68 -0.73 3.93
C VAL A 7 -18.11 0.68 4.09
N SER A 8 -16.82 0.79 4.39
CA SER A 8 -16.12 2.08 4.51
C SER A 8 -14.66 1.93 4.15
N ALA A 9 -14.08 2.99 3.60
CA ALA A 9 -12.68 3.04 3.17
C ALA A 9 -12.14 4.46 3.38
N ALA A 10 -10.90 4.55 3.87
CA ALA A 10 -10.21 5.83 4.05
C ALA A 10 -8.69 5.65 4.00
N ARG A 11 -7.98 6.69 3.55
CA ARG A 11 -6.53 6.78 3.64
C ARG A 11 -6.09 8.17 4.10
N THR A 12 -4.90 8.28 4.65
CA THR A 12 -4.25 9.59 4.78
C THR A 12 -3.76 10.05 3.41
N ALA A 13 -3.49 11.33 3.24
CA ALA A 13 -2.56 11.74 2.21
C ALA A 13 -1.18 11.10 2.47
N VAL A 14 -0.42 10.87 1.41
CA VAL A 14 0.90 10.24 1.46
C VAL A 14 1.97 11.31 1.59
N GLY A 15 2.78 11.23 2.66
CA GLY A 15 3.94 12.08 2.90
C GLY A 15 5.17 11.57 2.13
N LYS A 16 6.03 12.48 1.69
CA LYS A 16 7.35 12.13 1.16
C LYS A 16 8.35 11.87 2.29
N PHE A 17 9.43 11.19 2.00
CA PHE A 17 10.52 10.95 2.94
C PHE A 17 11.08 12.26 3.51
N GLY A 18 11.14 12.35 4.83
CA GLY A 18 11.55 13.56 5.54
C GLY A 18 10.58 14.73 5.41
N GLY A 19 9.36 14.50 4.87
CA GLY A 19 8.34 15.52 4.64
C GLY A 19 7.41 15.77 5.82
N SER A 20 6.20 16.19 5.51
CA SER A 20 5.23 16.68 6.51
C SER A 20 4.84 15.63 7.55
N LEU A 21 4.78 14.35 7.19
CA LEU A 21 4.43 13.26 8.10
C LEU A 21 5.62 12.63 8.84
N ALA A 22 6.85 13.05 8.56
CA ALA A 22 8.07 12.38 9.05
C ALA A 22 8.13 12.20 10.58
N LYS A 23 7.50 13.10 11.34
CA LYS A 23 7.49 13.07 12.82
C LYS A 23 6.21 12.53 13.42
N ILE A 24 5.26 12.07 12.60
CA ILE A 24 4.00 11.49 13.06
C ILE A 24 4.19 9.97 13.12
N ALA A 25 4.12 9.37 14.30
CA ALA A 25 4.30 7.93 14.45
C ALA A 25 3.29 7.15 13.61
N ALA A 26 3.71 6.01 13.03
CA ALA A 26 2.82 5.18 12.22
C ALA A 26 1.50 4.80 12.95
N PRO A 27 1.48 4.51 14.26
CA PRO A 27 0.23 4.30 14.99
C PRO A 27 -0.70 5.51 15.08
N GLU A 28 -0.20 6.73 14.98
CA GLU A 28 -1.05 7.94 14.89
C GLU A 28 -1.73 8.04 13.52
N LEU A 29 -0.99 7.74 12.45
CA LEU A 29 -1.54 7.67 11.10
C LEU A 29 -2.61 6.58 11.01
N GLY A 30 -2.33 5.40 11.59
CA GLY A 30 -3.29 4.31 11.69
C GLY A 30 -4.54 4.70 12.47
N ALA A 31 -4.39 5.37 13.62
CA ALA A 31 -5.52 5.85 14.40
C ALA A 31 -6.42 6.81 13.63
N THR A 32 -5.84 7.67 12.79
CA THR A 32 -6.58 8.61 11.94
C THR A 32 -7.52 7.89 10.97
N VAL A 33 -7.02 6.88 10.25
CA VAL A 33 -7.84 6.13 9.29
C VAL A 33 -8.84 5.20 9.97
N ILE A 34 -8.51 4.63 11.15
CA ILE A 34 -9.44 3.83 11.95
C ILE A 34 -10.65 4.65 12.38
N ARG A 35 -10.43 5.85 12.93
CA ARG A 35 -11.54 6.78 13.28
C ARG A 35 -12.39 7.09 12.05
N ALA A 36 -11.72 7.45 10.94
CA ALA A 36 -12.43 7.87 9.74
C ALA A 36 -13.34 6.78 9.16
N VAL A 37 -12.91 5.51 9.13
CA VAL A 37 -13.76 4.43 8.59
C VAL A 37 -14.95 4.14 9.51
N LEU A 38 -14.82 4.28 10.82
CA LEU A 38 -15.93 4.16 11.76
C LEU A 38 -16.92 5.31 11.62
N GLU A 39 -16.43 6.54 11.61
CA GLU A 39 -17.26 7.76 11.47
C GLU A 39 -18.05 7.75 10.15
N ARG A 40 -17.39 7.42 9.04
CA ARG A 40 -18.03 7.34 7.70
C ARG A 40 -19.13 6.28 7.65
N ALA A 41 -18.94 5.15 8.31
CA ALA A 41 -19.94 4.08 8.37
C ALA A 41 -20.99 4.27 9.48
N GLY A 42 -20.80 5.20 10.42
CA GLY A 42 -21.65 5.33 11.60
C GLY A 42 -21.62 4.09 12.52
N VAL A 43 -20.53 3.29 12.45
CA VAL A 43 -20.34 2.10 13.29
C VAL A 43 -19.69 2.51 14.60
N LYS A 44 -20.26 2.04 15.72
CA LYS A 44 -19.73 2.36 17.05
C LYS A 44 -18.45 1.55 17.33
N PRO A 45 -17.46 2.13 18.01
CA PRO A 45 -16.21 1.45 18.37
C PRO A 45 -16.40 0.10 19.10
N GLU A 46 -17.45 0.00 19.92
CA GLU A 46 -17.78 -1.20 20.71
C GLU A 46 -18.27 -2.38 19.86
N GLN A 47 -18.65 -2.12 18.60
CA GLN A 47 -19.11 -3.16 17.67
C GLN A 47 -17.97 -3.84 16.92
N VAL A 48 -16.75 -3.30 17.00
CA VAL A 48 -15.58 -3.84 16.31
C VAL A 48 -15.08 -5.09 17.02
N SER A 49 -14.96 -6.19 16.28
CA SER A 49 -14.47 -7.46 16.81
C SER A 49 -12.94 -7.48 16.89
N GLU A 50 -12.24 -6.90 15.89
CA GLU A 50 -10.78 -6.91 15.80
C GLU A 50 -10.27 -5.81 14.86
N VAL A 51 -9.00 -5.40 15.07
CA VAL A 51 -8.26 -4.51 14.16
C VAL A 51 -6.99 -5.20 13.67
N ILE A 52 -6.81 -5.31 12.35
CA ILE A 52 -5.64 -5.92 11.72
C ILE A 52 -4.93 -4.87 10.86
N MET A 53 -3.72 -4.46 11.26
CA MET A 53 -2.95 -3.45 10.52
C MET A 53 -1.59 -4.01 10.08
N GLY A 54 -1.28 -3.81 8.79
CA GLY A 54 0.05 -4.03 8.27
C GLY A 54 1.02 -2.94 8.72
N GLN A 55 2.22 -3.33 9.15
CA GLN A 55 3.37 -2.44 9.32
C GLN A 55 4.64 -3.25 9.17
N VAL A 56 5.59 -2.76 8.38
CA VAL A 56 6.85 -3.46 8.09
C VAL A 56 7.96 -3.00 9.01
N LEU A 57 8.12 -1.69 9.14
CA LEU A 57 9.20 -1.06 9.90
C LEU A 57 8.74 -0.84 11.34
N THR A 58 8.92 -1.86 12.18
CA THR A 58 8.43 -1.87 13.57
C THR A 58 9.52 -1.68 14.62
N ALA A 59 10.79 -1.59 14.23
CA ALA A 59 11.90 -1.38 15.15
C ALA A 59 11.69 -0.08 15.96
N GLY A 60 11.71 -0.19 17.29
CA GLY A 60 11.51 0.95 18.18
C GLY A 60 10.08 1.52 18.26
N SER A 61 9.11 0.97 17.52
CA SER A 61 7.72 1.45 17.52
C SER A 61 6.91 1.06 18.77
N GLY A 62 7.49 0.27 19.67
CA GLY A 62 6.79 -0.28 20.84
C GLY A 62 6.01 -1.55 20.51
N GLN A 63 5.27 -2.07 21.51
CA GLN A 63 4.51 -3.31 21.37
C GLN A 63 3.32 -3.11 20.44
N ASN A 64 3.14 -4.04 19.49
CA ASN A 64 1.95 -4.17 18.65
C ASN A 64 1.40 -2.83 18.12
N PRO A 65 2.01 -2.22 17.09
CA PRO A 65 1.58 -0.94 16.57
C PRO A 65 0.08 -0.85 16.17
N ALA A 66 -0.53 -1.96 15.69
CA ALA A 66 -1.97 -2.00 15.43
C ALA A 66 -2.79 -1.81 16.71
N ARG A 67 -2.36 -2.41 17.82
CA ARG A 67 -2.99 -2.21 19.14
C ARG A 67 -2.86 -0.75 19.58
N GLN A 68 -1.71 -0.14 19.38
CA GLN A 68 -1.53 1.28 19.67
C GLN A 68 -2.49 2.14 18.85
N SER A 69 -2.65 1.83 17.56
CA SER A 69 -3.53 2.59 16.66
C SER A 69 -4.99 2.52 17.10
N LEU A 70 -5.51 1.33 17.43
CA LEU A 70 -6.90 1.20 17.85
C LEU A 70 -7.19 1.90 19.18
N ILE A 71 -6.29 1.83 20.16
CA ILE A 71 -6.44 2.55 21.44
C ILE A 71 -6.42 4.07 21.20
N LYS A 72 -5.46 4.55 20.39
CA LYS A 72 -5.37 5.98 20.00
C LYS A 72 -6.59 6.44 19.18
N ALA A 73 -7.24 5.54 18.47
CA ALA A 73 -8.49 5.82 17.75
C ALA A 73 -9.71 5.87 18.68
N GLY A 74 -9.58 5.48 19.95
CA GLY A 74 -10.65 5.50 20.93
C GLY A 74 -11.48 4.22 20.99
N LEU A 75 -11.00 3.11 20.42
CA LEU A 75 -11.69 1.82 20.56
C LEU A 75 -11.55 1.30 22.00
N PRO A 76 -12.54 0.54 22.50
CA PRO A 76 -12.48 -0.07 23.83
C PRO A 76 -11.29 -1.00 24.02
N ASN A 77 -10.78 -1.10 25.24
CA ASN A 77 -9.70 -2.01 25.59
C ASN A 77 -10.02 -3.49 25.34
N ALA A 78 -11.29 -3.84 25.25
CA ALA A 78 -11.75 -5.18 24.93
C ALA A 78 -11.50 -5.59 23.46
N VAL A 79 -11.36 -4.62 22.54
CA VAL A 79 -11.11 -4.91 21.12
C VAL A 79 -9.66 -5.34 20.93
N PRO A 80 -9.37 -6.57 20.47
CA PRO A 80 -8.01 -7.02 20.19
C PRO A 80 -7.44 -6.35 18.94
N GLY A 81 -6.12 -6.39 18.79
CA GLY A 81 -5.45 -5.87 17.61
C GLY A 81 -4.25 -6.72 17.22
N MET A 82 -4.00 -6.87 15.94
CA MET A 82 -2.90 -7.63 15.36
C MET A 82 -2.12 -6.80 14.35
N THR A 83 -0.79 -6.74 14.54
CA THR A 83 0.13 -6.19 13.54
C THR A 83 0.66 -7.32 12.68
N ILE A 84 0.61 -7.16 11.36
CA ILE A 84 1.15 -8.16 10.43
C ILE A 84 2.24 -7.55 9.55
N ASN A 85 3.18 -8.38 9.14
CA ASN A 85 4.22 -8.06 8.18
C ASN A 85 4.23 -9.08 7.03
N LYS A 86 3.88 -8.62 5.85
CA LYS A 86 4.05 -9.29 4.56
C LYS A 86 4.69 -8.30 3.58
N VAL A 87 5.66 -7.53 4.05
CA VAL A 87 6.33 -6.44 3.33
C VAL A 87 5.28 -5.57 2.60
N CYS A 88 5.45 -5.23 1.32
CA CYS A 88 4.54 -4.36 0.56
C CYS A 88 3.08 -4.84 0.52
N GLY A 89 2.85 -6.15 0.67
CA GLY A 89 1.53 -6.77 0.67
C GLY A 89 0.77 -6.71 1.99
N SER A 90 1.36 -6.17 3.06
CA SER A 90 0.80 -6.23 4.42
C SER A 90 -0.61 -5.66 4.51
N GLY A 91 -0.83 -4.46 3.97
CA GLY A 91 -2.14 -3.80 4.04
C GLY A 91 -3.26 -4.57 3.31
N LEU A 92 -2.97 -5.14 2.14
CA LEU A 92 -3.96 -5.94 1.41
C LEU A 92 -4.16 -7.32 2.07
N LYS A 93 -3.08 -7.90 2.64
CA LYS A 93 -3.16 -9.14 3.39
C LYS A 93 -3.99 -9.00 4.67
N ALA A 94 -3.95 -7.85 5.33
CA ALA A 94 -4.82 -7.55 6.47
C ALA A 94 -6.31 -7.65 6.09
N VAL A 95 -6.69 -7.11 4.93
CA VAL A 95 -8.07 -7.22 4.41
C VAL A 95 -8.46 -8.67 4.12
N MET A 96 -7.55 -9.47 3.57
CA MET A 96 -7.79 -10.91 3.35
C MET A 96 -7.97 -11.68 4.66
N LEU A 97 -7.21 -11.33 5.70
CA LEU A 97 -7.33 -11.95 7.03
C LEU A 97 -8.65 -11.56 7.69
N ALA A 98 -9.09 -10.31 7.55
CA ALA A 98 -10.40 -9.87 7.99
C ALA A 98 -11.52 -10.67 7.33
N ALA A 99 -11.44 -10.87 6.01
CA ALA A 99 -12.41 -11.70 5.29
C ALA A 99 -12.39 -13.15 5.78
N ASN A 100 -11.21 -13.72 6.04
CA ASN A 100 -11.11 -15.08 6.60
C ASN A 100 -11.74 -15.20 7.99
N ALA A 101 -11.48 -14.23 8.90
CA ALA A 101 -12.05 -14.23 10.25
C ALA A 101 -13.58 -14.17 10.21
N ILE A 102 -14.15 -13.35 9.32
CA ILE A 102 -15.60 -13.24 9.15
C ILE A 102 -16.20 -14.52 8.58
N VAL A 103 -15.57 -15.13 7.56
CA VAL A 103 -16.04 -16.40 6.99
C VAL A 103 -15.94 -17.55 7.98
N ALA A 104 -14.89 -17.56 8.82
CA ALA A 104 -14.72 -18.56 9.89
C ALA A 104 -15.69 -18.39 11.06
N GLY A 105 -16.31 -17.22 11.20
CA GLY A 105 -17.19 -16.88 12.32
C GLY A 105 -16.45 -16.39 13.57
N ASP A 106 -15.15 -16.14 13.48
CA ASP A 106 -14.34 -15.61 14.58
C ASP A 106 -14.59 -14.11 14.85
N ALA A 107 -15.04 -13.38 13.84
CA ALA A 107 -15.31 -11.96 13.92
C ALA A 107 -16.54 -11.55 13.10
N GLU A 108 -17.25 -10.51 13.52
CA GLU A 108 -18.38 -9.95 12.78
C GLU A 108 -18.01 -8.66 12.02
N ILE A 109 -17.25 -7.75 12.65
CA ILE A 109 -16.82 -6.46 12.10
C ILE A 109 -15.33 -6.31 12.36
N VAL A 110 -14.55 -6.15 11.29
CA VAL A 110 -13.10 -6.03 11.36
C VAL A 110 -12.64 -4.76 10.65
N ILE A 111 -11.78 -3.99 11.31
CA ILE A 111 -11.03 -2.92 10.65
C ILE A 111 -9.72 -3.50 10.16
N ALA A 112 -9.46 -3.40 8.86
CA ALA A 112 -8.25 -3.95 8.25
C ALA A 112 -7.56 -2.90 7.39
N GLY A 113 -6.22 -2.88 7.43
CA GLY A 113 -5.48 -1.92 6.65
C GLY A 113 -3.98 -1.99 6.86
N GLY A 114 -3.33 -0.86 6.78
CA GLY A 114 -1.91 -0.74 7.03
C GLY A 114 -1.49 0.69 7.31
N GLN A 115 -0.36 0.81 7.94
CA GLN A 115 0.28 2.06 8.34
C GLN A 115 1.78 1.93 8.19
N GLU A 116 2.46 3.01 7.84
CA GLU A 116 3.92 3.04 7.75
C GLU A 116 4.44 4.45 7.94
N ASN A 117 5.56 4.59 8.61
CA ASN A 117 6.36 5.80 8.58
C ASN A 117 7.80 5.40 8.28
N MET A 118 8.20 5.48 7.00
CA MET A 118 9.55 5.13 6.57
C MET A 118 10.56 6.19 7.00
N SER A 119 10.11 7.44 7.13
CA SER A 119 10.94 8.57 7.59
C SER A 119 11.42 8.40 9.03
N ALA A 120 10.64 7.72 9.87
CA ALA A 120 10.96 7.50 11.30
C ALA A 120 11.66 6.16 11.58
N SER A 121 11.99 5.39 10.55
CA SER A 121 12.68 4.11 10.72
C SER A 121 14.06 4.31 11.35
N PRO A 122 14.36 3.66 12.50
CA PRO A 122 15.59 3.90 13.22
C PRO A 122 16.77 3.13 12.64
N HIS A 123 17.99 3.55 13.02
CA HIS A 123 19.17 2.71 12.91
C HIS A 123 19.29 1.83 14.16
N VAL A 124 19.74 0.60 13.98
CA VAL A 124 19.99 -0.36 15.05
C VAL A 124 21.48 -0.70 15.16
N LEU A 125 21.90 -1.09 16.33
CA LEU A 125 23.26 -1.53 16.61
C LEU A 125 23.27 -3.03 16.91
N PRO A 126 23.46 -3.91 15.91
CA PRO A 126 23.55 -5.35 16.12
C PRO A 126 24.71 -5.73 17.04
N GLY A 127 24.53 -6.77 17.86
CA GLY A 127 25.56 -7.24 18.78
C GLY A 127 25.74 -6.37 20.06
N SER A 128 24.95 -5.31 20.24
CA SER A 128 25.07 -4.40 21.41
C SER A 128 24.84 -5.09 22.75
N ARG A 129 24.06 -6.18 22.81
CA ARG A 129 23.81 -6.93 24.06
C ARG A 129 25.04 -7.67 24.55
N ASP A 130 25.89 -8.14 23.64
CA ASP A 130 27.14 -8.84 23.96
C ASP A 130 28.30 -7.87 24.22
N GLY A 131 28.11 -6.57 23.94
CA GLY A 131 29.12 -5.52 24.03
C GLY A 131 30.14 -5.57 22.91
N PHE A 132 30.92 -4.49 22.79
CA PHE A 132 31.99 -4.35 21.79
C PHE A 132 33.32 -4.29 22.51
N ARG A 133 34.22 -5.23 22.20
CA ARG A 133 35.54 -5.29 22.90
C ARG A 133 36.62 -4.49 22.21
N MET A 134 36.71 -4.57 20.87
CA MET A 134 37.76 -3.90 20.09
C MET A 134 37.23 -3.72 18.64
N GLY A 135 37.57 -2.57 18.02
CA GLY A 135 37.18 -2.22 16.67
C GLY A 135 35.87 -1.44 16.59
N ASP A 136 35.48 -1.08 15.36
CA ASP A 136 34.32 -0.27 15.08
C ASP A 136 33.01 -1.09 15.16
N ALA A 137 31.91 -0.40 15.49
CA ALA A 137 30.56 -0.93 15.43
C ALA A 137 29.78 -0.27 14.29
N LYS A 138 29.02 -1.04 13.50
CA LYS A 138 28.23 -0.54 12.40
C LYS A 138 26.76 -0.33 12.82
N LEU A 139 26.25 0.89 12.64
CA LEU A 139 24.81 1.15 12.67
C LEU A 139 24.16 0.64 11.37
N VAL A 140 23.05 -0.04 11.50
CA VAL A 140 22.30 -0.63 10.38
C VAL A 140 20.98 0.11 10.22
N ASP A 141 20.71 0.61 9.03
CA ASP A 141 19.45 1.26 8.67
C ASP A 141 18.34 0.21 8.50
N THR A 142 17.35 0.24 9.41
CA THR A 142 16.25 -0.73 9.40
C THR A 142 15.30 -0.51 8.22
N MET A 143 15.20 0.69 7.68
CA MET A 143 14.43 0.94 6.46
C MET A 143 14.99 0.13 5.28
N ILE A 144 16.32 0.06 5.18
CA ILE A 144 16.98 -0.72 4.12
C ILE A 144 16.88 -2.22 4.44
N VAL A 145 17.37 -2.66 5.61
CA VAL A 145 17.55 -4.09 5.87
C VAL A 145 16.22 -4.84 6.02
N ASP A 146 15.20 -4.20 6.60
CA ASP A 146 13.89 -4.84 6.85
C ASP A 146 12.87 -4.57 5.74
N GLY A 147 13.03 -3.48 4.97
CA GLY A 147 12.06 -3.05 3.95
C GLY A 147 12.51 -3.18 2.51
N LEU A 148 13.80 -2.95 2.21
CA LEU A 148 14.28 -2.70 0.84
C LEU A 148 15.44 -3.60 0.40
N TRP A 149 15.84 -4.57 1.20
CA TRP A 149 16.96 -5.46 0.94
C TRP A 149 16.51 -6.88 0.61
N ASP A 150 17.02 -7.42 -0.49
CA ASP A 150 16.87 -8.84 -0.80
C ASP A 150 17.89 -9.64 0.02
N VAL A 151 17.39 -10.30 1.07
CA VAL A 151 18.24 -11.09 1.98
C VAL A 151 18.79 -12.37 1.36
N TYR A 152 18.20 -12.84 0.27
CA TYR A 152 18.63 -14.06 -0.41
C TYR A 152 19.79 -13.78 -1.36
N ASN A 153 19.69 -12.70 -2.14
CA ASN A 153 20.67 -12.31 -3.14
C ASN A 153 21.60 -11.19 -2.68
N GLN A 154 21.41 -10.64 -1.46
CA GLN A 154 22.26 -9.64 -0.83
C GLN A 154 22.41 -8.34 -1.63
N TYR A 155 21.29 -7.80 -2.12
CA TYR A 155 21.23 -6.51 -2.81
C TYR A 155 19.92 -5.74 -2.57
N HIS A 156 19.92 -4.47 -2.94
CA HIS A 156 18.74 -3.60 -2.83
C HIS A 156 17.63 -4.04 -3.82
N MET A 157 16.35 -3.83 -3.44
CA MET A 157 15.18 -4.12 -4.30
C MET A 157 15.27 -3.49 -5.69
N GLY A 158 15.97 -2.36 -5.86
CA GLY A 158 16.22 -1.76 -7.17
C GLY A 158 16.97 -2.66 -8.14
N ILE A 159 17.84 -3.57 -7.66
CA ILE A 159 18.51 -4.57 -8.51
C ILE A 159 17.49 -5.60 -9.02
N THR A 160 16.48 -5.96 -8.24
CA THR A 160 15.39 -6.83 -8.73
C THR A 160 14.63 -6.19 -9.87
N ALA A 161 14.48 -4.86 -9.86
CA ALA A 161 13.85 -4.12 -10.96
C ALA A 161 14.75 -4.08 -12.21
N GLU A 162 16.06 -3.96 -12.06
CA GLU A 162 17.03 -4.11 -13.19
C GLU A 162 16.98 -5.53 -13.78
N ASN A 163 16.86 -6.56 -12.94
CA ASN A 163 16.69 -7.94 -13.40
C ASN A 163 15.42 -8.10 -14.24
N VAL A 164 14.30 -7.55 -13.77
CA VAL A 164 13.04 -7.55 -14.52
C VAL A 164 13.17 -6.76 -15.82
N ALA A 165 13.79 -5.57 -15.80
CA ALA A 165 14.00 -4.77 -17.00
C ALA A 165 14.77 -5.56 -18.06
N LYS A 166 15.85 -6.25 -17.65
CA LYS A 166 16.69 -7.08 -18.52
C LYS A 166 15.93 -8.29 -19.05
N GLU A 167 15.26 -9.05 -18.18
CA GLU A 167 14.58 -10.30 -18.53
C GLU A 167 13.39 -10.08 -19.48
N TYR A 168 12.62 -8.99 -19.25
CA TYR A 168 11.42 -8.68 -20.04
C TYR A 168 11.66 -7.66 -21.14
N GLY A 169 12.90 -7.22 -21.35
CA GLY A 169 13.27 -6.27 -22.39
C GLY A 169 12.58 -4.92 -22.24
N ILE A 170 12.53 -4.38 -21.02
CA ILE A 170 11.96 -3.05 -20.73
C ILE A 170 13.07 -2.00 -20.81
N THR A 171 12.95 -1.07 -21.73
CA THR A 171 13.98 -0.06 -21.93
C THR A 171 13.89 1.08 -20.92
N ARG A 172 14.93 1.92 -20.85
CA ARG A 172 14.94 3.12 -20.02
C ARG A 172 13.88 4.13 -20.47
N GLU A 173 13.72 4.29 -21.76
CA GLU A 173 12.75 5.20 -22.36
C GLU A 173 11.30 4.78 -22.03
N GLU A 174 11.00 3.48 -22.09
CA GLU A 174 9.70 2.95 -21.69
C GLU A 174 9.42 3.24 -20.20
N GLN A 175 10.43 3.07 -19.34
CA GLN A 175 10.30 3.32 -17.89
C GLN A 175 10.06 4.80 -17.60
N ASP A 176 10.80 5.70 -18.23
CA ASP A 176 10.66 7.15 -18.04
C ASP A 176 9.32 7.66 -18.59
N ALA A 177 8.87 7.15 -19.74
CA ALA A 177 7.55 7.47 -20.29
C ALA A 177 6.42 6.99 -19.36
N PHE A 178 6.54 5.79 -18.81
CA PHE A 178 5.58 5.26 -17.83
C PHE A 178 5.55 6.10 -16.55
N ALA A 179 6.72 6.48 -16.03
CA ALA A 179 6.81 7.31 -14.83
C ALA A 179 6.19 8.69 -15.04
N ALA A 180 6.47 9.34 -16.19
CA ALA A 180 5.84 10.60 -16.57
C ALA A 180 4.32 10.47 -16.70
N LEU A 181 3.82 9.37 -17.28
CA LEU A 181 2.39 9.11 -17.40
C LEU A 181 1.73 8.96 -16.01
N SER A 182 2.36 8.22 -15.07
CA SER A 182 1.86 8.06 -13.69
C SER A 182 1.78 9.42 -12.99
N GLN A 183 2.84 10.25 -13.08
CA GLN A 183 2.85 11.61 -12.52
C GLN A 183 1.76 12.50 -13.11
N ASN A 184 1.59 12.50 -14.43
CA ASN A 184 0.59 13.34 -15.11
C ASN A 184 -0.85 12.92 -14.75
N LYS A 185 -1.12 11.60 -14.61
CA LYS A 185 -2.40 11.10 -14.12
C LYS A 185 -2.67 11.57 -12.68
N ALA A 186 -1.67 11.48 -11.78
CA ALA A 186 -1.81 11.91 -10.40
C ALA A 186 -2.00 13.42 -10.27
N GLU A 187 -1.26 14.21 -11.03
CA GLU A 187 -1.43 15.67 -11.12
C GLU A 187 -2.84 16.04 -11.57
N ALA A 188 -3.33 15.42 -12.64
CA ALA A 188 -4.68 15.64 -13.16
C ALA A 188 -5.75 15.24 -12.13
N ALA A 189 -5.57 14.11 -11.45
CA ALA A 189 -6.46 13.63 -10.40
C ALA A 189 -6.50 14.58 -9.20
N GLN A 190 -5.35 15.10 -8.74
CA GLN A 190 -5.28 16.11 -7.68
C GLN A 190 -6.02 17.40 -8.07
N LYS A 191 -5.75 17.93 -9.26
CA LYS A 191 -6.40 19.15 -9.77
C LYS A 191 -7.91 18.99 -9.90
N ALA A 192 -8.38 17.79 -10.26
CA ALA A 192 -9.80 17.46 -10.39
C ALA A 192 -10.46 17.05 -9.06
N GLY A 193 -9.73 17.04 -7.93
CA GLY A 193 -10.26 16.65 -6.63
C GLY A 193 -10.65 15.18 -6.51
N ARG A 194 -10.09 14.29 -7.37
CA ARG A 194 -10.45 12.85 -7.39
C ARG A 194 -10.18 12.14 -6.07
N PHE A 195 -9.21 12.62 -5.28
CA PHE A 195 -8.82 12.01 -4.01
C PHE A 195 -9.55 12.57 -2.79
N ASN A 196 -10.40 13.60 -2.94
CA ASN A 196 -11.02 14.31 -1.80
C ASN A 196 -11.88 13.40 -0.91
N ASP A 197 -12.59 12.43 -1.49
CA ASP A 197 -13.49 11.55 -0.74
C ASP A 197 -12.74 10.40 -0.04
N GLU A 198 -11.55 10.04 -0.52
CA GLU A 198 -10.76 8.96 0.05
C GLU A 198 -9.79 9.42 1.13
N ILE A 199 -9.28 10.64 1.03
CA ILE A 199 -8.31 11.20 1.98
C ILE A 199 -9.03 11.71 3.24
N VAL A 200 -8.46 11.35 4.39
CA VAL A 200 -8.77 11.96 5.68
C VAL A 200 -7.58 12.81 6.11
N PRO A 201 -7.80 14.09 6.50
CA PRO A 201 -6.71 14.97 6.92
C PRO A 201 -5.98 14.44 8.16
N VAL A 202 -4.65 14.57 8.16
CA VAL A 202 -3.83 14.36 9.36
C VAL A 202 -3.55 15.71 9.99
N SER A 203 -3.94 15.85 11.25
CA SER A 203 -3.69 17.07 12.03
C SER A 203 -2.25 17.06 12.55
N ILE A 204 -1.41 17.95 12.02
CA ILE A 204 0.01 18.06 12.39
C ILE A 204 0.19 19.22 13.37
N PRO A 205 0.60 18.93 14.62
CA PRO A 205 0.84 20.00 15.61
C PRO A 205 1.88 21.00 15.11
N GLN A 206 1.58 22.29 15.26
CA GLN A 206 2.52 23.37 14.96
C GLN A 206 3.12 23.94 16.23
N ARG A 207 4.35 24.47 16.13
CA ARG A 207 5.02 25.13 17.28
C ARG A 207 4.21 26.33 17.80
N LYS A 208 3.51 27.01 16.90
CA LYS A 208 2.61 28.14 17.21
C LYS A 208 1.42 28.10 16.24
N GLY A 209 0.24 28.48 16.71
CA GLY A 209 -1.00 28.54 15.92
C GLY A 209 -1.73 27.21 15.86
N GLU A 210 -2.74 27.15 14.96
CA GLU A 210 -3.57 25.97 14.76
C GLU A 210 -2.78 24.82 14.08
N PRO A 211 -3.15 23.56 14.34
CA PRO A 211 -2.54 22.42 13.65
C PRO A 211 -2.74 22.50 12.14
N LEU A 212 -1.68 22.16 11.39
CA LEU A 212 -1.76 22.03 9.94
C LEU A 212 -2.59 20.79 9.57
N GLN A 213 -3.59 20.98 8.72
CA GLN A 213 -4.37 19.87 8.16
C GLN A 213 -3.69 19.34 6.89
N PHE A 214 -2.98 18.24 6.99
CA PHE A 214 -2.29 17.61 5.87
C PHE A 214 -3.27 16.70 5.11
N ALA A 215 -3.68 17.12 3.92
CA ALA A 215 -4.73 16.47 3.13
C ALA A 215 -4.40 16.29 1.64
N THR A 216 -3.15 16.52 1.24
CA THR A 216 -2.72 16.41 -0.16
C THR A 216 -1.49 15.52 -0.26
N ASP A 217 -1.50 14.56 -1.20
CA ASP A 217 -0.36 13.70 -1.47
C ASP A 217 0.86 14.55 -1.87
N GLU A 218 1.90 14.51 -1.05
CA GLU A 218 3.03 15.43 -1.10
C GLU A 218 4.09 15.01 -2.12
N PHE A 219 4.03 13.75 -2.59
CA PHE A 219 5.07 13.18 -3.45
C PHE A 219 4.81 13.45 -4.95
N VAL A 220 3.59 13.78 -5.34
CA VAL A 220 3.22 14.07 -6.74
C VAL A 220 4.02 15.26 -7.27
N ARG A 221 4.67 15.07 -8.42
CA ARG A 221 5.44 16.08 -9.13
C ARG A 221 4.64 16.57 -10.31
N HIS A 222 4.51 17.88 -10.44
CA HIS A 222 3.74 18.51 -11.50
C HIS A 222 4.59 18.83 -12.74
N GLY A 223 4.01 18.74 -13.93
CA GLY A 223 4.65 19.10 -15.18
C GLY A 223 5.78 18.16 -15.62
N VAL A 224 5.77 16.91 -15.19
CA VAL A 224 6.80 15.92 -15.54
C VAL A 224 6.62 15.44 -16.97
N THR A 225 7.72 15.41 -17.75
CA THR A 225 7.77 14.82 -19.09
C THR A 225 8.84 13.72 -19.13
N ALA A 226 8.77 12.81 -20.09
CA ALA A 226 9.79 11.77 -20.26
C ALA A 226 11.18 12.38 -20.51
N GLU A 227 11.26 13.48 -21.27
CA GLU A 227 12.50 14.20 -21.55
C GLU A 227 13.12 14.77 -20.27
N SER A 228 12.28 15.27 -19.34
CA SER A 228 12.77 15.80 -18.06
C SER A 228 13.41 14.73 -17.17
N LEU A 229 13.11 13.44 -17.41
CA LEU A 229 13.64 12.29 -16.66
C LEU A 229 14.87 11.68 -17.31
N SER A 230 15.06 11.85 -18.62
CA SER A 230 16.09 11.15 -19.42
C SER A 230 17.52 11.39 -18.94
N GLY A 231 17.81 12.59 -18.40
CA GLY A 231 19.13 12.96 -17.87
C GLY A 231 19.47 12.38 -16.49
N LEU A 232 18.55 11.70 -15.82
CA LEU A 232 18.80 11.14 -14.49
C LEU A 232 19.70 9.91 -14.55
N LYS A 233 20.65 9.84 -13.62
CA LYS A 233 21.56 8.68 -13.51
C LYS A 233 20.84 7.47 -12.92
N PRO A 234 21.20 6.24 -13.34
CA PRO A 234 20.76 5.03 -12.67
C PRO A 234 21.10 5.05 -11.17
N ALA A 235 20.18 4.55 -10.35
CA ALA A 235 20.29 4.64 -8.89
C ALA A 235 20.92 3.38 -8.25
N PHE A 236 20.83 2.21 -8.90
CA PHE A 236 21.16 0.93 -8.28
C PHE A 236 22.29 0.18 -8.98
N SER A 237 22.50 0.40 -10.27
CA SER A 237 23.58 -0.19 -11.06
C SER A 237 24.20 0.86 -11.99
N LYS A 238 25.51 0.84 -12.16
CA LYS A 238 26.24 1.82 -12.99
C LYS A 238 25.70 1.91 -14.41
N ASP A 239 25.40 0.76 -14.99
CA ASP A 239 24.89 0.61 -16.37
C ASP A 239 23.41 0.23 -16.37
N GLY A 240 22.67 0.60 -15.31
CA GLY A 240 21.26 0.29 -15.12
C GLY A 240 20.32 1.26 -15.81
N SER A 241 19.03 0.99 -15.69
CA SER A 241 17.94 1.77 -16.25
C SER A 241 17.01 2.38 -15.20
N VAL A 242 17.04 1.83 -13.97
CA VAL A 242 16.18 2.25 -12.87
C VAL A 242 16.74 3.49 -12.19
N THR A 243 15.93 4.54 -12.09
CA THR A 243 16.31 5.83 -11.49
C THR A 243 15.40 6.16 -10.30
N ALA A 244 15.75 7.18 -9.54
CA ALA A 244 14.88 7.72 -8.48
C ALA A 244 13.54 8.30 -8.99
N ALA A 245 13.39 8.52 -10.30
CA ALA A 245 12.16 9.07 -10.89
C ALA A 245 11.26 8.01 -11.53
N ASN A 246 11.80 6.85 -11.91
CA ASN A 246 11.02 5.72 -12.44
C ASN A 246 10.87 4.56 -11.43
N ALA A 247 11.17 4.85 -10.16
CA ALA A 247 10.90 4.03 -8.99
C ALA A 247 9.90 4.75 -8.07
N SER A 248 9.17 3.99 -7.25
CA SER A 248 8.34 4.56 -6.18
C SER A 248 9.20 5.24 -5.10
N GLY A 249 8.60 6.16 -4.36
CA GLY A 249 9.28 6.86 -3.27
C GLY A 249 9.32 6.06 -1.97
N LEU A 250 10.10 6.60 -1.02
CA LEU A 250 10.02 6.29 0.40
C LEU A 250 8.98 7.22 1.01
N ASN A 251 7.97 6.67 1.66
CA ASN A 251 6.78 7.45 2.00
C ASN A 251 6.21 7.06 3.36
N ASP A 252 5.36 7.97 3.88
CA ASP A 252 4.65 7.84 5.13
C ASP A 252 3.15 7.90 4.88
N GLY A 253 2.36 7.04 5.53
CA GLY A 253 0.90 7.07 5.34
C GLY A 253 0.19 5.86 5.95
N ALA A 254 -1.12 5.91 5.93
CA ALA A 254 -1.99 4.83 6.39
C ALA A 254 -3.26 4.73 5.54
N ALA A 255 -3.84 3.54 5.52
CA ALA A 255 -5.12 3.27 4.90
C ALA A 255 -5.86 2.17 5.66
N ALA A 256 -7.19 2.25 5.72
CA ALA A 256 -8.02 1.24 6.35
C ALA A 256 -9.35 1.07 5.62
N VAL A 257 -9.92 -0.12 5.76
CA VAL A 257 -11.28 -0.46 5.35
C VAL A 257 -12.04 -1.10 6.51
N LEU A 258 -13.35 -0.93 6.52
CA LEU A 258 -14.26 -1.60 7.46
C LEU A 258 -14.94 -2.77 6.74
N VAL A 259 -14.73 -3.97 7.26
CA VAL A 259 -15.13 -5.24 6.63
C VAL A 259 -16.10 -5.98 7.53
N MET A 260 -17.16 -6.53 6.95
CA MET A 260 -18.16 -7.34 7.67
C MET A 260 -18.88 -8.29 6.72
N SER A 261 -19.73 -9.19 7.26
CA SER A 261 -20.62 -9.98 6.40
C SER A 261 -21.71 -9.10 5.76
N ALA A 262 -22.19 -9.48 4.57
CA ALA A 262 -23.30 -8.79 3.91
C ALA A 262 -24.57 -8.78 4.80
N GLN A 263 -24.80 -9.87 5.56
CA GLN A 263 -25.89 -9.96 6.53
C GLN A 263 -25.76 -8.92 7.63
N LYS A 264 -24.53 -8.74 8.18
CA LYS A 264 -24.26 -7.74 9.23
C LYS A 264 -24.43 -6.32 8.69
N ALA A 265 -23.95 -6.03 7.49
CA ALA A 265 -24.14 -4.75 6.83
C ALA A 265 -25.63 -4.42 6.66
N ALA A 266 -26.43 -5.36 6.17
CA ALA A 266 -27.88 -5.21 6.04
C ALA A 266 -28.57 -4.97 7.39
N ALA A 267 -28.19 -5.71 8.44
CA ALA A 267 -28.74 -5.55 9.79
C ALA A 267 -28.44 -4.17 10.40
N LEU A 268 -27.32 -3.53 9.98
CA LEU A 268 -26.94 -2.18 10.39
C LEU A 268 -27.45 -1.09 9.43
N GLY A 269 -28.15 -1.45 8.35
CA GLY A 269 -28.64 -0.50 7.35
C GLY A 269 -27.51 0.14 6.52
N LEU A 270 -26.37 -0.53 6.38
CA LEU A 270 -25.20 -0.03 5.67
C LEU A 270 -25.21 -0.50 4.21
N THR A 271 -24.87 0.42 3.31
CA THR A 271 -24.67 0.11 1.89
C THR A 271 -23.21 -0.26 1.65
N PRO A 272 -22.88 -1.47 1.17
CA PRO A 272 -21.51 -1.83 0.83
C PRO A 272 -20.94 -0.97 -0.30
N LEU A 273 -19.65 -0.62 -0.18
CA LEU A 273 -18.86 -0.06 -1.28
C LEU A 273 -18.54 -1.13 -2.33
N ALA A 274 -18.25 -2.34 -1.87
CA ALA A 274 -18.00 -3.50 -2.73
C ALA A 274 -18.07 -4.81 -1.93
N ARG A 275 -18.29 -5.92 -2.64
CA ARG A 275 -18.11 -7.29 -2.13
C ARG A 275 -16.71 -7.78 -2.47
N ILE A 276 -16.05 -8.47 -1.53
CA ILE A 276 -14.81 -9.18 -1.78
C ILE A 276 -15.14 -10.47 -2.55
N LYS A 277 -14.79 -10.51 -3.83
CA LYS A 277 -15.11 -11.64 -4.71
C LYS A 277 -14.12 -12.79 -4.54
N ALA A 278 -12.84 -12.47 -4.59
CA ALA A 278 -11.75 -13.43 -4.46
C ALA A 278 -10.45 -12.76 -4.06
N TYR A 279 -9.51 -13.55 -3.58
CA TYR A 279 -8.14 -13.10 -3.33
C TYR A 279 -7.16 -14.26 -3.47
N ALA A 280 -5.89 -13.93 -3.76
CA ALA A 280 -4.83 -14.91 -3.89
C ALA A 280 -3.48 -14.37 -3.45
N ASN A 281 -2.60 -15.30 -3.07
CA ASN A 281 -1.18 -15.06 -2.87
C ASN A 281 -0.41 -15.94 -3.85
N ALA A 282 0.81 -15.50 -4.21
CA ALA A 282 1.74 -16.28 -5.01
C ALA A 282 3.18 -16.05 -4.57
N GLY A 283 4.04 -17.00 -4.82
CA GLY A 283 5.51 -16.88 -4.72
C GLY A 283 6.12 -16.88 -6.11
N VAL A 284 7.22 -16.16 -6.27
CA VAL A 284 8.10 -16.14 -7.46
C VAL A 284 9.55 -16.09 -6.98
N ASP A 285 10.49 -16.22 -7.88
CA ASP A 285 11.91 -16.05 -7.57
C ASP A 285 12.16 -14.66 -6.96
N PRO A 286 12.84 -14.55 -5.81
CA PRO A 286 13.16 -13.27 -5.18
C PRO A 286 13.87 -12.29 -6.10
N SER A 287 14.75 -12.78 -6.99
CA SER A 287 15.51 -11.94 -7.92
C SER A 287 14.66 -11.17 -8.92
N VAL A 288 13.43 -11.61 -9.15
CA VAL A 288 12.42 -10.97 -10.00
C VAL A 288 11.11 -10.75 -9.24
N MET A 289 11.20 -10.35 -7.97
CA MET A 289 10.04 -10.17 -7.07
C MET A 289 8.92 -9.31 -7.69
N GLY A 290 9.30 -8.39 -8.58
CA GLY A 290 8.38 -7.51 -9.30
C GLY A 290 7.32 -8.24 -10.11
N MET A 291 7.54 -9.52 -10.46
CA MET A 291 6.61 -10.35 -11.22
C MET A 291 5.54 -11.04 -10.36
N GLY A 292 5.61 -10.91 -9.04
CA GLY A 292 4.63 -11.47 -8.10
C GLY A 292 3.16 -11.20 -8.43
N PRO A 293 2.77 -10.00 -8.92
CA PRO A 293 1.39 -9.72 -9.32
C PRO A 293 0.84 -10.65 -10.41
N VAL A 294 1.67 -11.14 -11.32
CA VAL A 294 1.22 -11.99 -12.43
C VAL A 294 0.57 -13.28 -11.93
N PRO A 295 1.26 -14.19 -11.23
CA PRO A 295 0.63 -15.41 -10.73
C PRO A 295 -0.43 -15.13 -9.65
N ALA A 296 -0.30 -14.06 -8.85
CA ALA A 296 -1.30 -13.70 -7.86
C ALA A 296 -2.62 -13.26 -8.52
N SER A 297 -2.55 -12.39 -9.54
CA SER A 297 -3.73 -11.91 -10.26
C SER A 297 -4.38 -13.03 -11.07
N ARG A 298 -3.62 -13.86 -11.79
CA ARG A 298 -4.15 -15.02 -12.52
C ARG A 298 -4.94 -15.93 -11.60
N ARG A 299 -4.37 -16.32 -10.46
CA ARG A 299 -5.05 -17.16 -9.46
C ARG A 299 -6.26 -16.48 -8.83
N CYS A 300 -6.19 -15.17 -8.61
CA CYS A 300 -7.32 -14.40 -8.07
C CYS A 300 -8.48 -14.36 -9.07
N LEU A 301 -8.22 -14.07 -10.33
CA LEU A 301 -9.21 -14.06 -11.41
C LEU A 301 -9.84 -15.44 -11.64
N GLU A 302 -9.04 -16.51 -11.65
CA GLU A 302 -9.52 -17.88 -11.71
C GLU A 302 -10.52 -18.17 -10.60
N ARG A 303 -10.21 -17.81 -9.36
CA ARG A 303 -11.12 -17.97 -8.20
C ARG A 303 -12.38 -17.11 -8.30
N ALA A 304 -12.28 -15.94 -8.91
CA ALA A 304 -13.42 -15.07 -9.16
C ALA A 304 -14.31 -15.57 -10.29
N GLY A 305 -13.80 -16.46 -11.14
CA GLY A 305 -14.45 -16.86 -12.39
C GLY A 305 -14.39 -15.76 -13.47
N TRP A 306 -13.35 -14.93 -13.44
CA TRP A 306 -13.16 -13.78 -14.32
C TRP A 306 -11.94 -13.94 -15.21
N THR A 307 -11.95 -13.25 -16.33
CA THR A 307 -10.81 -13.01 -17.22
C THR A 307 -10.28 -11.58 -17.04
N PRO A 308 -9.07 -11.25 -17.49
CA PRO A 308 -8.58 -9.87 -17.50
C PRO A 308 -9.52 -8.89 -18.23
N GLY A 309 -10.22 -9.35 -19.27
CA GLY A 309 -11.17 -8.55 -20.04
C GLY A 309 -12.45 -8.16 -19.28
N ASP A 310 -12.79 -8.89 -18.23
CA ASP A 310 -13.95 -8.62 -17.38
C ASP A 310 -13.73 -7.47 -16.39
N LEU A 311 -12.50 -7.03 -16.21
CA LEU A 311 -12.16 -5.97 -15.26
C LEU A 311 -12.51 -4.59 -15.82
N ASP A 312 -13.14 -3.77 -14.98
CA ASP A 312 -13.44 -2.37 -15.28
C ASP A 312 -12.34 -1.42 -14.82
N LEU A 313 -11.76 -1.67 -13.64
CA LEU A 313 -10.69 -0.89 -13.07
C LEU A 313 -9.67 -1.78 -12.34
N MET A 314 -8.42 -1.35 -12.36
CA MET A 314 -7.32 -2.02 -11.68
C MET A 314 -6.41 -1.03 -10.98
N GLU A 315 -6.00 -1.36 -9.78
CA GLU A 315 -4.93 -0.68 -9.04
C GLU A 315 -3.77 -1.66 -8.84
N ILE A 316 -2.71 -1.49 -9.62
CA ILE A 316 -1.51 -2.32 -9.62
C ILE A 316 -0.36 -1.48 -9.10
N ASN A 317 0.21 -1.87 -7.97
CA ASN A 317 1.23 -1.05 -7.32
C ASN A 317 2.48 -0.91 -8.20
N GLU A 318 2.92 0.32 -8.37
CA GLU A 318 4.10 0.69 -9.17
C GLU A 318 5.32 0.81 -8.26
N ALA A 319 5.86 -0.33 -7.79
CA ALA A 319 7.10 -0.28 -7.02
C ALA A 319 8.26 0.24 -7.88
N PHE A 320 8.28 -0.15 -9.16
CA PHE A 320 9.20 0.30 -10.21
C PHE A 320 8.48 0.33 -11.55
N ALA A 321 8.83 1.27 -12.43
CA ALA A 321 8.25 1.33 -13.78
C ALA A 321 8.58 0.04 -14.59
N ALA A 322 9.80 -0.47 -14.49
CA ALA A 322 10.21 -1.72 -15.11
C ALA A 322 9.30 -2.88 -14.70
N GLN A 323 9.02 -3.00 -13.41
CA GLN A 323 8.14 -4.03 -12.86
C GLN A 323 6.70 -3.86 -13.34
N ALA A 324 6.15 -2.66 -13.30
CA ALA A 324 4.78 -2.40 -13.73
C ALA A 324 4.57 -2.73 -15.21
N LEU A 325 5.49 -2.28 -16.08
CA LEU A 325 5.46 -2.58 -17.52
C LEU A 325 5.54 -4.07 -17.81
N ALA A 326 6.44 -4.80 -17.12
CA ALA A 326 6.57 -6.24 -17.30
C ALA A 326 5.29 -6.99 -16.88
N VAL A 327 4.68 -6.59 -15.76
CA VAL A 327 3.38 -7.14 -15.31
C VAL A 327 2.30 -6.88 -16.35
N HIS A 328 2.20 -5.66 -16.89
CA HIS A 328 1.21 -5.31 -17.93
C HIS A 328 1.39 -6.16 -19.18
N LYS A 329 2.64 -6.32 -19.66
CA LYS A 329 2.97 -7.20 -20.80
C LYS A 329 2.52 -8.66 -20.54
N GLN A 330 2.80 -9.19 -19.36
CA GLN A 330 2.49 -10.59 -19.02
C GLN A 330 1.00 -10.87 -18.78
N MET A 331 0.25 -9.87 -18.32
CA MET A 331 -1.19 -10.01 -18.06
C MET A 331 -2.03 -9.73 -19.29
N GLY A 332 -1.56 -8.93 -20.24
CA GLY A 332 -2.27 -8.60 -21.47
C GLY A 332 -3.60 -7.85 -21.25
N TRP A 333 -3.77 -7.20 -20.11
CA TRP A 333 -4.97 -6.41 -19.80
C TRP A 333 -4.95 -5.01 -20.43
N ASP A 334 -6.10 -4.36 -20.43
CA ASP A 334 -6.24 -2.99 -20.91
C ASP A 334 -5.60 -2.00 -19.92
N THR A 335 -4.44 -1.46 -20.28
CA THR A 335 -3.69 -0.51 -19.44
C THR A 335 -4.38 0.83 -19.25
N SER A 336 -5.38 1.17 -20.08
CA SER A 336 -6.20 2.38 -19.89
C SER A 336 -7.07 2.33 -18.64
N LYS A 337 -7.33 1.11 -18.13
CA LYS A 337 -8.08 0.83 -16.91
C LYS A 337 -7.20 0.69 -15.67
N VAL A 338 -5.87 0.79 -15.81
CA VAL A 338 -4.90 0.62 -14.73
C VAL A 338 -4.46 1.97 -14.18
N ASN A 339 -4.48 2.11 -12.84
CA ASN A 339 -3.97 3.28 -12.14
C ASN A 339 -4.42 4.57 -12.82
N VAL A 340 -5.74 4.70 -13.00
CA VAL A 340 -6.33 5.79 -13.79
C VAL A 340 -6.09 7.17 -13.19
N ASN A 341 -5.75 7.23 -11.91
CA ASN A 341 -5.40 8.42 -11.15
C ASN A 341 -3.90 8.50 -10.80
N GLY A 342 -3.04 7.77 -11.52
CA GLY A 342 -1.62 7.60 -11.17
C GLY A 342 -1.41 6.52 -10.12
N GLY A 343 -0.17 6.04 -10.00
CA GLY A 343 0.20 4.97 -9.08
C GLY A 343 1.33 5.38 -8.13
N ALA A 344 2.01 4.39 -7.54
CA ALA A 344 2.98 4.61 -6.47
C ALA A 344 4.23 5.41 -6.88
N ILE A 345 4.59 5.45 -8.16
CA ILE A 345 5.67 6.32 -8.66
C ILE A 345 5.32 7.79 -8.44
N ALA A 346 4.05 8.15 -8.52
CA ALA A 346 3.57 9.51 -8.32
C ALA A 346 3.05 9.76 -6.91
N ILE A 347 2.19 8.89 -6.39
CA ILE A 347 1.51 9.07 -5.10
C ILE A 347 2.43 8.69 -3.95
N GLY A 348 3.26 7.64 -4.12
CA GLY A 348 4.16 7.12 -3.10
C GLY A 348 3.83 5.69 -2.64
N HIS A 349 4.79 5.08 -1.89
CA HIS A 349 4.75 3.68 -1.48
C HIS A 349 5.08 3.48 0.00
N PRO A 350 4.20 3.92 0.94
CA PRO A 350 4.35 3.57 2.35
C PRO A 350 4.11 2.05 2.51
N ILE A 351 5.20 1.26 2.57
CA ILE A 351 5.21 -0.18 2.26
C ILE A 351 4.14 -0.98 3.00
N GLY A 352 4.01 -0.82 4.31
CA GLY A 352 3.01 -1.55 5.10
C GLY A 352 1.57 -1.13 4.85
N ALA A 353 1.35 0.11 4.40
CA ALA A 353 0.04 0.68 4.09
C ALA A 353 -0.40 0.45 2.63
N SER A 354 0.54 0.31 1.70
CA SER A 354 0.29 0.40 0.26
C SER A 354 -0.77 -0.54 -0.25
N GLY A 355 -0.83 -1.78 0.26
CA GLY A 355 -1.85 -2.74 -0.19
C GLY A 355 -3.28 -2.29 0.10
N CYS A 356 -3.53 -1.66 1.24
CA CYS A 356 -4.83 -1.08 1.55
C CYS A 356 -5.01 0.27 0.84
N ARG A 357 -3.94 1.08 0.68
CA ARG A 357 -3.99 2.36 -0.02
C ARG A 357 -4.52 2.19 -1.45
N ILE A 358 -3.99 1.23 -2.21
CA ILE A 358 -4.46 0.98 -3.58
C ILE A 358 -5.91 0.46 -3.60
N LEU A 359 -6.29 -0.36 -2.62
CA LEU A 359 -7.69 -0.83 -2.50
C LEU A 359 -8.64 0.33 -2.21
N VAL A 360 -8.28 1.25 -1.31
CA VAL A 360 -9.09 2.45 -1.02
C VAL A 360 -9.30 3.29 -2.27
N THR A 361 -8.24 3.58 -3.02
CA THR A 361 -8.33 4.32 -4.29
C THR A 361 -9.22 3.59 -5.32
N LEU A 362 -9.04 2.25 -5.45
CA LEU A 362 -9.87 1.44 -6.33
C LEU A 362 -11.35 1.55 -5.99
N LEU A 363 -11.73 1.40 -4.72
CA LEU A 363 -13.13 1.44 -4.27
C LEU A 363 -13.78 2.80 -4.55
N HIS A 364 -13.10 3.89 -4.22
CA HIS A 364 -13.61 5.23 -4.47
C HIS A 364 -13.72 5.56 -5.96
N GLU A 365 -12.76 5.11 -6.77
CA GLU A 365 -12.80 5.34 -8.21
C GLU A 365 -13.85 4.46 -8.90
N MET A 366 -14.06 3.23 -8.44
CA MET A 366 -15.16 2.37 -8.90
C MET A 366 -16.51 3.03 -8.66
N ALA A 367 -16.74 3.59 -7.47
CA ALA A 367 -17.99 4.29 -7.14
C ALA A 367 -18.20 5.53 -8.06
N LYS A 368 -17.14 6.30 -8.33
CA LYS A 368 -17.21 7.50 -9.18
C LYS A 368 -17.47 7.20 -10.67
N ARG A 369 -17.10 6.00 -11.13
CA ARG A 369 -17.27 5.58 -12.54
C ARG A 369 -18.39 4.58 -12.74
N ASP A 370 -19.11 4.18 -11.69
CA ASP A 370 -20.08 3.08 -11.71
C ASP A 370 -19.46 1.76 -12.21
N ALA A 371 -18.16 1.56 -11.96
CA ALA A 371 -17.42 0.35 -12.30
C ALA A 371 -17.82 -0.79 -11.37
N LYS A 372 -17.95 -2.01 -11.92
CA LYS A 372 -18.52 -3.15 -11.20
C LYS A 372 -17.46 -4.17 -10.76
N ARG A 373 -16.34 -4.28 -11.49
CA ARG A 373 -15.32 -5.30 -11.25
C ARG A 373 -13.94 -4.66 -11.14
N GLY A 374 -13.35 -4.77 -9.96
CA GLY A 374 -12.06 -4.19 -9.65
C GLY A 374 -11.03 -5.21 -9.19
N LEU A 375 -9.74 -4.94 -9.44
CA LEU A 375 -8.62 -5.74 -8.98
C LEU A 375 -7.54 -4.84 -8.38
N ALA A 376 -7.13 -5.15 -7.14
CA ALA A 376 -5.93 -4.58 -6.51
C ALA A 376 -4.83 -5.63 -6.44
N SER A 377 -3.59 -5.31 -6.85
CA SER A 377 -2.46 -6.26 -6.79
C SER A 377 -1.12 -5.56 -6.53
N LEU A 378 -0.22 -6.27 -5.81
CA LEU A 378 1.13 -5.79 -5.49
C LEU A 378 2.18 -6.89 -5.66
N CYS A 379 3.37 -6.48 -6.08
CA CYS A 379 4.61 -7.24 -5.84
C CYS A 379 5.07 -7.04 -4.38
N ILE A 380 5.84 -7.99 -3.90
CA ILE A 380 6.27 -8.04 -2.51
C ILE A 380 7.73 -8.48 -2.47
N GLY A 381 8.55 -7.75 -1.73
CA GLY A 381 9.95 -8.11 -1.48
C GLY A 381 10.06 -9.55 -0.96
N GLY A 382 11.14 -10.25 -1.36
CA GLY A 382 11.32 -11.68 -1.08
C GLY A 382 10.64 -12.62 -2.08
N GLY A 383 10.14 -12.09 -3.22
CA GLY A 383 9.59 -12.92 -4.30
C GLY A 383 8.15 -13.37 -4.07
N MET A 384 7.25 -12.43 -3.80
CA MET A 384 5.84 -12.74 -3.58
C MET A 384 4.92 -11.78 -4.34
N GLY A 385 3.65 -12.15 -4.44
CA GLY A 385 2.58 -11.32 -4.93
C GLY A 385 1.27 -11.55 -4.19
N VAL A 386 0.40 -10.55 -4.22
CA VAL A 386 -0.93 -10.59 -3.64
C VAL A 386 -1.92 -9.88 -4.55
N ALA A 387 -3.13 -10.43 -4.68
CA ALA A 387 -4.22 -9.84 -5.45
C ALA A 387 -5.55 -10.02 -4.74
N LEU A 388 -6.44 -9.03 -4.85
CA LEU A 388 -7.80 -9.04 -4.31
C LEU A 388 -8.76 -8.45 -5.36
N ALA A 389 -9.81 -9.19 -5.66
CA ALA A 389 -10.88 -8.83 -6.60
C ALA A 389 -12.13 -8.42 -5.83
N VAL A 390 -12.77 -7.34 -6.27
CA VAL A 390 -14.00 -6.77 -5.69
C VAL A 390 -15.05 -6.54 -6.77
N GLU A 391 -16.35 -6.66 -6.38
CA GLU A 391 -17.51 -6.36 -7.25
C GLU A 391 -18.60 -5.60 -6.51
#